data_7fb078eefd92ad161479a1dd52dd13fc
#
_entry.id   7fb078eefd92ad161479a1dd52dd13fc
#
_cell.length_a   1.000
_cell.length_b   1.000
_cell.length_c   1.000
_cell.angle_alpha   90.00
_cell.angle_beta   90.00
_cell.angle_gamma   90.00
#
_symmetry.space_group_name_H-M   'P 1'
#
loop_
_entity.id
_entity.type
_entity.pdbx_description
1 polymer ?
#
loop_
_entity_poly.entity_id
_entity_poly.type
_entity_poly.pdbx_seq_one_letter_code
_entity_poly.pdbx_strand_id
1 'polypeptide(L)'
;MLINCHTQYSLKYGILSLEEVFIKVKESGHDIFAVTDINNTSACMYALKEASNYGLQAAVGVDFRNGIRQQYVCVARSCAGLKEINDHLSFHLINSLPFNSKAPSFENVFVVYPFGSHPPLSELKDYEYIGLKPNQIKSLYRSRFHSLEAKLVILQTASFRNKKDHNAHRLLRAIDSNSLLSQHPVNQQAMISDLYLSVDEIKKLFEDIPKSIQNTTKLLERSLFNLDFETNKNKNPYTNSISTDLELLKAKSLEGLTYRYGKTKPKKVMERLHKELNMIEQLEFGSYFLINWDMVQYARQRGFYYVGRGSGANSLVAYLLRITDVDPVELDLYFERFINPYRSSPPDFDIDFSWTDRNEITQYLFNTYGLNKTALVGTYITFKHKSIFRELGKVFGLPSSDIKRFQNDPEAALFDDYGKHIINYAGYIAGFPSHLSVHASGILISQKSITNYTSTFMPPKGFPTTQFNMHVAEDVGLHKFDVLSQRGLGKIKDSISIIQLNQGKKVDVHNTSLIKKDLKVKDLLKSGKTIGCFYIESPAMRMLLTKLQADDYPRLVAASSIIRPGVSKSGMMQEYILRHQNKKRRIAAKKELPELYELMEDTYGVMVYQEDVIKVAHYFGGLTLAEADKLRRG
;
A
#
# COMPACT_ATOMS: atom_id res chain seq x y z
N MET A 1 -7.04 -31.17 -4.52
CA MET A 1 -5.77 -31.87 -4.88
C MET A 1 -4.81 -31.00 -5.71
N LEU A 2 -4.94 -29.69 -5.62
CA LEU A 2 -4.11 -28.71 -6.33
C LEU A 2 -3.08 -28.10 -5.36
N ILE A 3 -1.80 -28.50 -5.51
CA ILE A 3 -0.69 -28.02 -4.66
C ILE A 3 -0.02 -26.77 -5.27
N ASN A 4 -0.12 -26.56 -6.60
CA ASN A 4 0.62 -25.53 -7.30
C ASN A 4 -0.31 -24.67 -8.16
N CYS A 5 -1.01 -23.73 -7.52
CA CYS A 5 -1.91 -22.77 -8.18
C CYS A 5 -1.23 -21.40 -8.27
N HIS A 6 -1.19 -20.85 -9.47
CA HIS A 6 -0.62 -19.54 -9.77
C HIS A 6 -1.71 -18.49 -9.96
N THR A 7 -1.48 -17.32 -9.36
CA THR A 7 -2.29 -16.12 -9.54
C THR A 7 -1.54 -15.08 -10.40
N GLN A 8 -2.18 -13.93 -10.63
CA GLN A 8 -1.55 -12.77 -11.26
C GLN A 8 -0.27 -12.26 -10.55
N TYR A 9 -0.03 -12.70 -9.30
CA TYR A 9 1.18 -12.37 -8.55
C TYR A 9 2.39 -13.26 -8.91
N SER A 10 2.20 -14.30 -9.70
CA SER A 10 3.27 -14.89 -10.53
C SER A 10 3.52 -13.94 -11.70
N LEU A 11 4.34 -12.88 -11.46
CA LEU A 11 4.44 -11.69 -12.31
C LEU A 11 4.77 -12.05 -13.77
N LYS A 12 3.97 -11.50 -14.69
CA LYS A 12 4.05 -11.75 -16.14
C LYS A 12 4.04 -13.25 -16.52
N TYR A 13 3.44 -14.06 -15.65
CA TYR A 13 3.27 -15.50 -15.84
C TYR A 13 1.82 -15.91 -15.58
N GLY A 14 1.31 -15.68 -14.36
CA GLY A 14 -0.07 -15.94 -13.99
C GLY A 14 -1.05 -14.95 -14.63
N ILE A 15 -2.27 -15.42 -14.93
CA ILE A 15 -3.28 -14.67 -15.67
C ILE A 15 -4.65 -14.66 -14.99
N LEU A 16 -4.76 -15.14 -13.78
CA LEU A 16 -5.98 -15.15 -12.99
C LEU A 16 -5.82 -14.28 -11.74
N SER A 17 -6.81 -13.47 -11.44
CA SER A 17 -6.92 -12.87 -10.11
C SER A 17 -7.14 -13.96 -9.06
N LEU A 18 -6.88 -13.66 -7.80
CA LEU A 18 -7.10 -14.65 -6.75
C LEU A 18 -8.59 -15.04 -6.63
N GLU A 19 -9.49 -14.11 -6.86
CA GLU A 19 -10.94 -14.36 -6.90
C GLU A 19 -11.32 -15.32 -8.03
N GLU A 20 -10.77 -15.12 -9.24
CA GLU A 20 -10.95 -16.05 -10.36
C GLU A 20 -10.38 -17.44 -10.05
N VAL A 21 -9.29 -17.52 -9.29
CA VAL A 21 -8.75 -18.79 -8.79
C VAL A 21 -9.74 -19.46 -7.85
N PHE A 22 -10.32 -18.75 -6.88
CA PHE A 22 -11.34 -19.30 -5.96
C PHE A 22 -12.53 -19.86 -6.72
N ILE A 23 -13.09 -19.08 -7.64
CA ILE A 23 -14.22 -19.52 -8.47
C ILE A 23 -13.86 -20.79 -9.24
N LYS A 24 -12.69 -20.80 -9.89
CA LYS A 24 -12.27 -21.94 -10.73
C LYS A 24 -11.96 -23.19 -9.91
N VAL A 25 -11.34 -23.07 -8.76
CA VAL A 25 -11.10 -24.16 -7.82
C VAL A 25 -12.41 -24.78 -7.35
N LYS A 26 -13.40 -23.94 -7.00
CA LYS A 26 -14.74 -24.41 -6.59
C LYS A 26 -15.48 -25.11 -7.71
N GLU A 27 -15.50 -24.52 -8.92
CA GLU A 27 -16.08 -25.16 -10.12
C GLU A 27 -15.45 -26.51 -10.46
N SER A 28 -14.16 -26.69 -10.15
CA SER A 28 -13.42 -27.94 -10.37
C SER A 28 -13.65 -28.98 -9.25
N GLY A 29 -14.51 -28.69 -8.27
CA GLY A 29 -14.89 -29.61 -7.19
C GLY A 29 -13.84 -29.79 -6.10
N HIS A 30 -12.87 -28.86 -5.96
CA HIS A 30 -11.92 -28.88 -4.88
C HIS A 30 -12.40 -28.05 -3.70
N ASP A 31 -12.25 -28.56 -2.49
CA ASP A 31 -12.52 -27.84 -1.23
C ASP A 31 -11.24 -27.27 -0.62
N ILE A 32 -10.09 -27.93 -0.86
CA ILE A 32 -8.77 -27.53 -0.37
C ILE A 32 -7.81 -27.40 -1.55
N PHE A 33 -7.04 -26.32 -1.58
CA PHE A 33 -6.00 -26.07 -2.59
C PHE A 33 -4.86 -25.24 -2.00
N ALA A 34 -3.73 -25.14 -2.72
CA ALA A 34 -2.62 -24.29 -2.30
C ALA A 34 -2.34 -23.19 -3.33
N VAL A 35 -2.21 -21.94 -2.85
CA VAL A 35 -1.68 -20.82 -3.62
C VAL A 35 -0.17 -20.78 -3.46
N THR A 36 0.54 -20.94 -4.58
CA THR A 36 2.01 -21.04 -4.60
C THR A 36 2.56 -20.25 -5.79
N ASP A 37 2.44 -18.93 -5.72
CA ASP A 37 2.95 -18.04 -6.76
C ASP A 37 4.46 -18.16 -6.93
N ILE A 38 4.93 -17.90 -8.15
CA ILE A 38 6.35 -18.00 -8.50
C ILE A 38 7.13 -16.89 -7.79
N ASN A 39 8.00 -17.27 -6.86
CA ASN A 39 8.89 -16.38 -6.11
C ASN A 39 8.15 -15.17 -5.47
N ASN A 40 6.89 -15.38 -5.06
CA ASN A 40 6.04 -14.31 -4.57
C ASN A 40 5.04 -14.80 -3.50
N THR A 41 4.89 -14.03 -2.40
CA THR A 41 3.96 -14.33 -1.31
C THR A 41 2.84 -13.31 -1.15
N SER A 42 2.64 -12.42 -2.13
CA SER A 42 1.65 -11.35 -2.04
C SER A 42 0.21 -11.84 -1.94
N ALA A 43 -0.10 -12.97 -2.59
CA ALA A 43 -1.44 -13.57 -2.53
C ALA A 43 -1.70 -14.34 -1.23
N CYS A 44 -0.66 -14.73 -0.47
CA CYS A 44 -0.80 -15.66 0.66
C CYS A 44 -1.76 -15.14 1.73
N MET A 45 -1.60 -13.88 2.16
CA MET A 45 -2.43 -13.30 3.20
C MET A 45 -3.89 -13.17 2.76
N TYR A 46 -4.11 -12.71 1.54
CA TYR A 46 -5.44 -12.59 0.99
C TYR A 46 -6.11 -13.96 0.78
N ALA A 47 -5.35 -14.98 0.37
CA ALA A 47 -5.85 -16.34 0.24
C ALA A 47 -6.30 -16.91 1.60
N LEU A 48 -5.53 -16.73 2.67
CA LEU A 48 -5.88 -17.19 4.01
C LEU A 48 -7.11 -16.45 4.57
N LYS A 49 -7.28 -15.17 4.23
CA LYS A 49 -8.40 -14.36 4.71
C LYS A 49 -9.71 -14.68 3.98
N GLU A 50 -9.68 -14.77 2.65
CA GLU A 50 -10.88 -14.71 1.82
C GLU A 50 -11.38 -16.07 1.31
N ALA A 51 -10.57 -17.13 1.31
CA ALA A 51 -10.98 -18.42 0.75
C ALA A 51 -12.28 -18.97 1.37
N SER A 52 -12.49 -18.77 2.67
CA SER A 52 -13.68 -19.22 3.38
C SER A 52 -14.98 -18.58 2.86
N ASN A 53 -14.91 -17.33 2.36
CA ASN A 53 -16.05 -16.63 1.76
C ASN A 53 -16.57 -17.33 0.49
N TYR A 54 -15.70 -18.15 -0.15
CA TYR A 54 -16.03 -18.97 -1.31
C TYR A 54 -16.33 -20.43 -0.94
N GLY A 55 -16.35 -20.76 0.37
CA GLY A 55 -16.51 -22.12 0.85
C GLY A 55 -15.31 -23.00 0.52
N LEU A 56 -14.10 -22.42 0.56
CA LEU A 56 -12.81 -23.07 0.29
C LEU A 56 -11.88 -22.94 1.49
N GLN A 57 -10.88 -23.84 1.55
CA GLN A 57 -9.76 -23.76 2.48
C GLN A 57 -8.46 -23.62 1.67
N ALA A 58 -7.70 -22.55 1.94
CA ALA A 58 -6.46 -22.27 1.24
C ALA A 58 -5.25 -22.65 2.10
N ALA A 59 -4.37 -23.50 1.57
CA ALA A 59 -2.98 -23.59 1.97
C ALA A 59 -2.15 -22.55 1.18
N VAL A 60 -1.00 -22.12 1.72
CA VAL A 60 -0.16 -21.11 1.10
C VAL A 60 1.30 -21.54 1.03
N GLY A 61 2.00 -21.05 0.02
CA GLY A 61 3.40 -21.39 -0.19
C GLY A 61 4.02 -20.64 -1.36
N VAL A 62 5.09 -21.18 -1.91
CA VAL A 62 5.85 -20.58 -3.02
C VAL A 62 6.34 -21.64 -3.98
N ASP A 63 6.19 -21.40 -5.28
CA ASP A 63 6.87 -22.12 -6.35
C ASP A 63 8.23 -21.45 -6.62
N PHE A 64 9.31 -22.04 -6.10
CA PHE A 64 10.67 -21.51 -6.23
C PHE A 64 11.24 -21.84 -7.60
N ARG A 65 11.58 -20.82 -8.38
CA ARG A 65 12.11 -20.94 -9.73
C ARG A 65 13.33 -20.06 -9.99
N ASN A 66 14.23 -20.58 -10.83
CA ASN A 66 15.28 -19.80 -11.50
C ASN A 66 14.84 -19.58 -12.96
N GLY A 67 14.38 -18.38 -13.27
CA GLY A 67 13.67 -18.11 -14.51
C GLY A 67 12.40 -18.96 -14.61
N ILE A 68 12.29 -19.79 -15.65
CA ILE A 68 11.16 -20.72 -15.80
C ILE A 68 11.38 -22.08 -15.12
N ARG A 69 12.62 -22.42 -14.81
CA ARG A 69 12.98 -23.72 -14.23
C ARG A 69 12.56 -23.81 -12.78
N GLN A 70 11.57 -24.65 -12.50
CA GLN A 70 11.11 -25.00 -11.17
C GLN A 70 12.20 -25.77 -10.41
N GLN A 71 12.52 -25.31 -9.20
CA GLN A 71 13.45 -26.01 -8.30
C GLN A 71 12.66 -26.90 -7.34
N TYR A 72 11.70 -26.33 -6.64
CA TYR A 72 10.77 -27.02 -5.73
C TYR A 72 9.58 -26.11 -5.40
N VAL A 73 8.52 -26.73 -4.92
CA VAL A 73 7.37 -26.03 -4.36
C VAL A 73 7.37 -26.23 -2.85
N CYS A 74 7.26 -25.15 -2.10
CA CYS A 74 7.11 -25.16 -0.65
C CYS A 74 5.68 -24.84 -0.27
N VAL A 75 5.12 -25.58 0.70
CA VAL A 75 3.79 -25.33 1.27
C VAL A 75 3.93 -25.25 2.79
N ALA A 76 3.47 -24.15 3.39
CA ALA A 76 3.55 -23.93 4.82
C ALA A 76 2.61 -24.87 5.57
N ARG A 77 3.07 -25.40 6.73
CA ARG A 77 2.26 -26.23 7.64
C ARG A 77 1.66 -25.42 8.81
N SER A 78 2.15 -24.18 8.98
CA SER A 78 1.79 -23.30 10.08
C SER A 78 2.26 -21.88 9.78
N CYS A 79 1.90 -20.92 10.64
CA CYS A 79 2.46 -19.55 10.57
C CYS A 79 4.00 -19.55 10.66
N ALA A 80 4.61 -20.47 11.45
CA ALA A 80 6.06 -20.61 11.50
C ALA A 80 6.63 -21.09 10.16
N GLY A 81 5.97 -22.03 9.49
CA GLY A 81 6.35 -22.49 8.16
C GLY A 81 6.25 -21.40 7.09
N LEU A 82 5.21 -20.56 7.15
CA LEU A 82 5.12 -19.42 6.26
C LEU A 82 6.26 -18.42 6.48
N LYS A 83 6.64 -18.19 7.74
CA LYS A 83 7.82 -17.38 8.08
C LYS A 83 9.12 -17.99 7.51
N GLU A 84 9.32 -19.30 7.65
CA GLU A 84 10.50 -19.99 7.08
C GLU A 84 10.58 -19.81 5.55
N ILE A 85 9.45 -19.94 4.85
CA ILE A 85 9.35 -19.69 3.41
C ILE A 85 9.69 -18.23 3.07
N ASN A 86 9.11 -17.28 3.82
CA ASN A 86 9.36 -15.86 3.63
C ASN A 86 10.81 -15.47 3.91
N ASP A 87 11.43 -16.03 4.95
CA ASP A 87 12.85 -15.82 5.27
C ASP A 87 13.75 -16.30 4.11
N HIS A 88 13.51 -17.52 3.64
CA HIS A 88 14.28 -18.10 2.54
C HIS A 88 14.11 -17.29 1.25
N LEU A 89 12.88 -16.95 0.88
CA LEU A 89 12.60 -16.15 -0.31
C LEU A 89 13.24 -14.76 -0.19
N SER A 90 13.08 -14.09 0.96
CA SER A 90 13.65 -12.76 1.20
C SER A 90 15.18 -12.75 1.10
N PHE A 91 15.84 -13.77 1.65
CA PHE A 91 17.29 -13.90 1.55
C PHE A 91 17.77 -13.90 0.10
N HIS A 92 17.12 -14.70 -0.75
CA HIS A 92 17.48 -14.81 -2.17
C HIS A 92 17.14 -13.53 -2.95
N LEU A 93 15.97 -12.93 -2.70
CA LEU A 93 15.55 -11.71 -3.40
C LEU A 93 16.36 -10.47 -3.01
N ILE A 94 16.73 -10.34 -1.73
CA ILE A 94 17.55 -9.22 -1.24
C ILE A 94 18.96 -9.30 -1.80
N ASN A 95 19.54 -10.51 -1.86
CA ASN A 95 20.92 -10.70 -2.30
C ASN A 95 21.04 -11.02 -3.81
N SER A 96 19.91 -11.05 -4.53
CA SER A 96 19.86 -11.42 -5.96
C SER A 96 20.53 -12.76 -6.27
N LEU A 97 20.33 -13.75 -5.39
CA LEU A 97 20.92 -15.09 -5.51
C LEU A 97 19.93 -16.07 -6.16
N PRO A 98 20.40 -16.97 -7.01
CA PRO A 98 19.56 -18.06 -7.53
C PRO A 98 19.23 -19.06 -6.41
N PHE A 99 18.10 -19.77 -6.55
CA PHE A 99 17.74 -20.86 -5.65
C PHE A 99 18.54 -22.11 -5.98
N ASN A 100 19.00 -22.82 -4.95
CA ASN A 100 19.63 -24.12 -5.11
C ASN A 100 18.60 -25.16 -5.58
N SER A 101 19.05 -26.24 -6.20
CA SER A 101 18.17 -27.37 -6.57
C SER A 101 17.66 -28.16 -5.36
N LYS A 102 18.38 -28.11 -4.24
CA LYS A 102 17.99 -28.69 -2.96
C LYS A 102 17.51 -27.58 -2.03
N ALA A 103 16.29 -27.73 -1.50
CA ALA A 103 15.73 -26.81 -0.52
C ALA A 103 16.54 -26.84 0.79
N PRO A 104 16.56 -25.75 1.56
CA PRO A 104 17.17 -25.75 2.88
C PRO A 104 16.38 -26.67 3.83
N SER A 105 16.94 -26.91 5.01
CA SER A 105 16.22 -27.65 6.05
C SER A 105 15.12 -26.77 6.63
N PHE A 106 13.88 -27.17 6.44
CA PHE A 106 12.71 -26.57 7.05
C PHE A 106 12.18 -27.45 8.19
N GLU A 107 11.53 -26.84 9.17
CA GLU A 107 10.87 -27.56 10.27
C GLU A 107 9.35 -27.65 10.06
N ASN A 108 8.75 -26.58 9.52
CA ASN A 108 7.31 -26.43 9.41
C ASN A 108 6.81 -26.24 7.96
N VAL A 109 7.53 -26.79 6.99
CA VAL A 109 7.22 -26.66 5.56
C VAL A 109 7.23 -28.03 4.90
N PHE A 110 6.28 -28.29 4.02
CA PHE A 110 6.38 -29.38 3.05
C PHE A 110 7.12 -28.90 1.81
N VAL A 111 8.05 -29.73 1.32
CA VAL A 111 8.81 -29.48 0.10
C VAL A 111 8.43 -30.51 -0.95
N VAL A 112 8.09 -30.06 -2.15
CA VAL A 112 7.74 -30.92 -3.28
C VAL A 112 8.70 -30.66 -4.43
N TYR A 113 9.58 -31.60 -4.69
CA TYR A 113 10.52 -31.56 -5.82
C TYR A 113 9.86 -32.07 -7.09
N PRO A 114 10.07 -31.45 -8.26
CA PRO A 114 9.61 -32.00 -9.52
C PRO A 114 10.25 -33.37 -9.79
N PHE A 115 9.46 -34.33 -10.29
CA PHE A 115 9.96 -35.64 -10.70
C PHE A 115 11.11 -35.53 -11.71
N GLY A 116 12.22 -36.18 -11.42
CA GLY A 116 13.46 -36.13 -12.24
C GLY A 116 14.42 -34.98 -11.88
N SER A 117 14.02 -34.08 -10.92
CA SER A 117 14.89 -32.98 -10.44
C SER A 117 14.99 -32.98 -8.91
N HIS A 118 14.78 -34.12 -8.26
CA HIS A 118 14.80 -34.27 -6.80
C HIS A 118 16.19 -34.74 -6.31
N PRO A 119 16.55 -34.51 -5.03
CA PRO A 119 17.72 -35.14 -4.41
C PRO A 119 17.66 -36.68 -4.42
N PRO A 120 18.77 -37.35 -4.16
CA PRO A 120 18.75 -38.79 -3.97
C PRO A 120 17.71 -39.22 -2.94
N LEU A 121 17.05 -40.36 -3.17
CA LEU A 121 15.93 -40.79 -2.33
C LEU A 121 16.31 -41.03 -0.86
N SER A 122 17.55 -41.52 -0.65
CA SER A 122 18.13 -41.72 0.67
C SER A 122 18.34 -40.40 1.47
N GLU A 123 18.29 -39.27 0.77
CA GLU A 123 18.45 -37.95 1.38
C GLU A 123 17.12 -37.23 1.64
N LEU A 124 16.01 -37.77 1.10
CA LEU A 124 14.69 -37.16 1.29
C LEU A 124 14.19 -37.29 2.74
N LYS A 125 13.91 -36.15 3.34
CA LYS A 125 13.35 -36.05 4.69
C LYS A 125 11.86 -36.41 4.70
N ASP A 126 11.29 -36.62 5.89
CA ASP A 126 9.87 -37.02 6.03
C ASP A 126 8.88 -36.02 5.45
N TYR A 127 9.22 -34.74 5.48
CA TYR A 127 8.41 -33.66 4.95
C TYR A 127 8.71 -33.30 3.48
N GLU A 128 9.60 -34.06 2.83
CA GLU A 128 9.98 -33.87 1.42
C GLU A 128 9.31 -34.94 0.56
N TYR A 129 8.75 -34.51 -0.57
CA TYR A 129 7.99 -35.30 -1.51
C TYR A 129 8.49 -35.10 -2.92
N ILE A 130 8.13 -36.06 -3.80
CA ILE A 130 8.37 -36.00 -5.24
C ILE A 130 7.04 -35.73 -5.93
N GLY A 131 6.96 -34.61 -6.64
CA GLY A 131 5.78 -34.17 -7.36
C GLY A 131 5.71 -34.73 -8.77
N LEU A 132 4.65 -35.47 -9.06
CA LEU A 132 4.43 -36.12 -10.35
C LEU A 132 3.36 -35.36 -11.15
N LYS A 133 3.68 -34.99 -12.39
CA LYS A 133 2.71 -34.47 -13.36
C LYS A 133 2.03 -35.61 -14.12
N PRO A 134 0.78 -35.43 -14.64
CA PRO A 134 0.08 -36.46 -15.38
C PRO A 134 0.88 -37.04 -16.57
N ASN A 135 1.58 -36.19 -17.31
CA ASN A 135 2.39 -36.62 -18.46
C ASN A 135 3.66 -37.38 -18.07
N GLN A 136 4.03 -37.44 -16.81
CA GLN A 136 5.22 -38.11 -16.28
C GLN A 136 4.92 -39.53 -15.75
N ILE A 137 3.65 -39.95 -15.64
CA ILE A 137 3.25 -41.25 -15.11
C ILE A 137 3.90 -42.38 -15.87
N LYS A 138 3.93 -42.34 -17.22
CA LYS A 138 4.61 -43.34 -18.05
C LYS A 138 6.11 -43.42 -17.78
N SER A 139 6.74 -42.29 -17.43
CA SER A 139 8.17 -42.26 -17.11
C SER A 139 8.45 -42.84 -15.72
N LEU A 140 7.50 -42.73 -14.79
CA LEU A 140 7.58 -43.36 -13.47
C LEU A 140 7.69 -44.88 -13.58
N TYR A 141 6.85 -45.54 -14.40
CA TYR A 141 6.87 -47.00 -14.61
C TYR A 141 8.16 -47.54 -15.23
N ARG A 142 8.88 -46.68 -15.96
CA ARG A 142 10.21 -47.03 -16.53
C ARG A 142 11.36 -46.80 -15.56
N SER A 143 11.07 -46.20 -14.40
CA SER A 143 12.06 -45.87 -13.37
C SER A 143 12.03 -46.86 -12.22
N ARG A 144 13.11 -46.91 -11.42
CA ARG A 144 13.17 -47.70 -10.17
C ARG A 144 12.29 -47.12 -9.03
N PHE A 145 11.51 -46.08 -9.30
CA PHE A 145 10.75 -45.35 -8.32
C PHE A 145 9.38 -45.94 -7.99
N HIS A 146 9.01 -47.06 -8.64
CA HIS A 146 7.76 -47.76 -8.36
C HIS A 146 7.60 -48.20 -6.88
N SER A 147 8.73 -48.39 -6.18
CA SER A 147 8.75 -48.72 -4.75
C SER A 147 8.55 -47.55 -3.79
N LEU A 148 8.40 -46.31 -4.29
CA LEU A 148 8.40 -45.09 -3.48
C LEU A 148 7.06 -44.36 -3.45
N GLU A 149 5.99 -45.09 -3.61
CA GLU A 149 4.64 -44.54 -3.56
C GLU A 149 4.37 -43.67 -2.31
N ALA A 150 5.07 -43.97 -1.19
CA ALA A 150 4.94 -43.20 0.06
C ALA A 150 5.41 -41.73 -0.05
N LYS A 151 6.30 -41.44 -1.00
CA LYS A 151 6.88 -40.09 -1.23
C LYS A 151 6.28 -39.36 -2.45
N LEU A 152 5.38 -39.99 -3.20
CA LEU A 152 4.78 -39.38 -4.38
C LEU A 152 3.57 -38.52 -4.02
N VAL A 153 3.52 -37.35 -4.59
CA VAL A 153 2.37 -36.43 -4.57
C VAL A 153 2.06 -35.92 -5.98
N ILE A 154 0.87 -35.43 -6.20
CA ILE A 154 0.44 -34.86 -7.48
C ILE A 154 0.94 -33.42 -7.54
N LEU A 155 1.74 -33.08 -8.56
CA LEU A 155 2.23 -31.73 -8.81
C LEU A 155 1.64 -31.17 -10.12
N GLN A 156 0.31 -31.23 -10.24
CA GLN A 156 -0.38 -30.53 -11.31
C GLN A 156 -0.23 -29.02 -11.08
N THR A 157 0.41 -28.34 -12.04
CA THR A 157 0.43 -26.88 -12.08
C THR A 157 -0.90 -26.37 -12.61
N ALA A 158 -1.54 -25.44 -11.92
CA ALA A 158 -2.80 -24.85 -12.32
C ALA A 158 -2.61 -23.34 -12.53
N SER A 159 -2.52 -22.92 -13.80
CA SER A 159 -2.30 -21.51 -14.20
C SER A 159 -3.37 -20.99 -15.14
N PHE A 160 -4.12 -21.87 -15.83
CA PHE A 160 -5.03 -21.52 -16.91
C PHE A 160 -6.37 -22.23 -16.79
N ARG A 161 -7.44 -21.56 -17.21
CA ARG A 161 -8.78 -22.18 -17.38
C ARG A 161 -8.91 -22.88 -18.73
N ASN A 162 -8.25 -22.32 -19.77
CA ASN A 162 -8.44 -22.74 -21.16
C ASN A 162 -7.28 -22.23 -22.06
N LYS A 163 -7.37 -22.56 -23.36
CA LYS A 163 -6.38 -22.16 -24.38
C LYS A 163 -6.24 -20.63 -24.55
N LYS A 164 -7.32 -19.87 -24.35
CA LYS A 164 -7.28 -18.40 -24.48
C LYS A 164 -6.43 -17.79 -23.36
N ASP A 165 -6.57 -18.30 -22.14
CA ASP A 165 -5.73 -17.94 -20.99
C ASP A 165 -4.26 -18.27 -21.27
N HIS A 166 -3.96 -19.44 -21.81
CA HIS A 166 -2.60 -19.81 -22.21
C HIS A 166 -2.02 -18.86 -23.27
N ASN A 167 -2.83 -18.38 -24.22
CA ASN A 167 -2.38 -17.38 -25.18
C ASN A 167 -2.06 -16.03 -24.50
N ALA A 168 -2.87 -15.58 -23.54
CA ALA A 168 -2.58 -14.39 -22.74
C ALA A 168 -1.25 -14.55 -21.96
N HIS A 169 -1.04 -15.72 -21.35
CA HIS A 169 0.25 -16.06 -20.72
C HIS A 169 1.44 -15.93 -21.69
N ARG A 170 1.32 -16.46 -22.90
CA ARG A 170 2.39 -16.36 -23.92
C ARG A 170 2.73 -14.90 -24.24
N LEU A 171 1.73 -14.02 -24.32
CA LEU A 171 1.92 -12.58 -24.50
C LEU A 171 2.65 -11.95 -23.30
N LEU A 172 2.27 -12.30 -22.07
CA LEU A 172 2.96 -11.83 -20.86
C LEU A 172 4.42 -12.30 -20.80
N ARG A 173 4.71 -13.55 -21.21
CA ARG A 173 6.07 -14.07 -21.28
C ARG A 173 6.91 -13.35 -22.34
N ALA A 174 6.33 -13.06 -23.50
CA ALA A 174 6.99 -12.28 -24.54
C ALA A 174 7.23 -10.82 -24.09
N ILE A 175 6.30 -10.21 -23.35
CA ILE A 175 6.50 -8.91 -22.71
C ILE A 175 7.65 -8.97 -21.69
N ASP A 176 7.73 -10.01 -20.88
CA ASP A 176 8.76 -10.15 -19.85
C ASP A 176 10.17 -10.26 -20.45
N SER A 177 10.32 -11.04 -21.52
CA SER A 177 11.58 -11.21 -22.25
C SER A 177 11.86 -10.09 -23.26
N ASN A 178 10.93 -9.12 -23.43
CA ASN A 178 10.98 -8.07 -24.46
C ASN A 178 11.28 -8.63 -25.87
N SER A 179 10.61 -9.72 -26.24
CA SER A 179 10.75 -10.44 -27.50
C SER A 179 9.47 -10.41 -28.33
N LEU A 180 9.58 -10.64 -29.64
CA LEU A 180 8.41 -10.86 -30.48
C LEU A 180 7.75 -12.20 -30.13
N LEU A 181 6.43 -12.26 -30.15
CA LEU A 181 5.67 -13.48 -29.86
C LEU A 181 6.07 -14.64 -30.81
N SER A 182 6.32 -14.33 -32.10
CA SER A 182 6.76 -15.30 -33.11
C SER A 182 8.15 -15.88 -32.85
N GLN A 183 9.00 -15.16 -32.12
CA GLN A 183 10.37 -15.57 -31.80
C GLN A 183 10.52 -16.05 -30.34
N HIS A 184 9.47 -15.94 -29.53
CA HIS A 184 9.55 -16.29 -28.12
C HIS A 184 9.64 -17.81 -27.95
N PRO A 185 10.72 -18.34 -27.29
CA PRO A 185 10.96 -19.77 -27.21
C PRO A 185 9.85 -20.50 -26.43
N VAL A 186 9.41 -21.68 -26.97
CA VAL A 186 8.36 -22.49 -26.34
C VAL A 186 8.78 -22.95 -24.94
N ASN A 187 10.06 -23.26 -24.74
CA ASN A 187 10.60 -23.65 -23.44
C ASN A 187 10.67 -22.53 -22.40
N GLN A 188 10.32 -21.29 -22.77
CA GLN A 188 10.16 -20.15 -21.85
C GLN A 188 8.69 -19.89 -21.50
N GLN A 189 7.79 -20.77 -21.87
CA GLN A 189 6.35 -20.70 -21.62
C GLN A 189 5.91 -21.84 -20.72
N ALA A 190 4.79 -21.67 -20.02
CA ALA A 190 4.09 -22.75 -19.37
C ALA A 190 3.53 -23.75 -20.39
N MET A 191 3.34 -24.99 -19.98
CA MET A 191 2.68 -25.97 -20.83
C MET A 191 1.18 -25.65 -20.93
N ILE A 192 0.59 -25.91 -22.10
CA ILE A 192 -0.86 -25.76 -22.28
C ILE A 192 -1.65 -26.70 -21.37
N SER A 193 -1.03 -27.75 -20.85
CA SER A 193 -1.59 -28.73 -19.91
C SER A 193 -1.63 -28.22 -18.46
N ASP A 194 -1.04 -27.05 -18.16
CA ASP A 194 -1.06 -26.46 -16.82
C ASP A 194 -2.45 -25.84 -16.51
N LEU A 195 -3.48 -26.67 -16.65
CA LEU A 195 -4.90 -26.34 -16.47
C LEU A 195 -5.39 -26.68 -15.07
N TYR A 196 -6.45 -26.00 -14.63
CA TYR A 196 -7.25 -26.39 -13.49
C TYR A 196 -8.03 -27.66 -13.85
N LEU A 197 -7.56 -28.81 -13.39
CA LEU A 197 -8.24 -30.10 -13.57
C LEU A 197 -9.27 -30.30 -12.45
N SER A 198 -10.39 -30.92 -12.76
CA SER A 198 -11.38 -31.33 -11.77
C SER A 198 -10.86 -32.48 -10.90
N VAL A 199 -11.52 -32.66 -9.74
CA VAL A 199 -11.22 -33.78 -8.84
C VAL A 199 -11.32 -35.13 -9.56
N ASP A 200 -12.35 -35.30 -10.41
CA ASP A 200 -12.59 -36.56 -11.12
C ASP A 200 -11.56 -36.79 -12.24
N GLU A 201 -11.18 -35.73 -12.96
CA GLU A 201 -10.08 -35.81 -13.94
C GLU A 201 -8.76 -36.22 -13.26
N ILE A 202 -8.43 -35.61 -12.12
CA ILE A 202 -7.22 -35.97 -11.37
C ILE A 202 -7.30 -37.44 -10.89
N LYS A 203 -8.41 -37.86 -10.32
CA LYS A 203 -8.59 -39.26 -9.86
C LYS A 203 -8.43 -40.23 -10.99
N LYS A 204 -8.99 -39.96 -12.17
CA LYS A 204 -8.87 -40.80 -13.36
C LYS A 204 -7.44 -40.84 -13.88
N LEU A 205 -6.74 -39.69 -13.92
CA LEU A 205 -5.34 -39.65 -14.42
C LEU A 205 -4.36 -40.39 -13.51
N PHE A 206 -4.65 -40.48 -12.21
CA PHE A 206 -3.78 -41.10 -11.20
C PHE A 206 -4.40 -42.37 -10.61
N GLU A 207 -5.37 -43.02 -11.31
CA GLU A 207 -6.03 -44.24 -10.83
C GLU A 207 -5.08 -45.39 -10.53
N ASP A 208 -4.01 -45.51 -11.30
CA ASP A 208 -2.96 -46.51 -11.13
C ASP A 208 -1.97 -46.20 -9.99
N ILE A 209 -2.04 -45.00 -9.41
CA ILE A 209 -1.15 -44.54 -8.33
C ILE A 209 -1.98 -43.89 -7.19
N PRO A 210 -2.91 -44.64 -6.60
CA PRO A 210 -3.87 -44.06 -5.62
C PRO A 210 -3.20 -43.50 -4.36
N LYS A 211 -1.99 -43.98 -4.04
CA LYS A 211 -1.21 -43.48 -2.93
C LYS A 211 -0.79 -42.03 -3.11
N SER A 212 -0.51 -41.60 -4.35
CA SER A 212 -0.18 -40.21 -4.64
C SER A 212 -1.35 -39.27 -4.39
N ILE A 213 -2.59 -39.71 -4.65
CA ILE A 213 -3.82 -38.96 -4.33
C ILE A 213 -3.95 -38.79 -2.81
N GLN A 214 -3.80 -39.90 -2.05
CA GLN A 214 -3.88 -39.89 -0.59
C GLN A 214 -2.80 -38.98 0.03
N ASN A 215 -1.57 -39.06 -0.45
CA ASN A 215 -0.47 -38.25 0.06
C ASN A 215 -0.72 -36.75 -0.21
N THR A 216 -1.22 -36.41 -1.41
CA THR A 216 -1.55 -35.03 -1.80
C THR A 216 -2.65 -34.46 -0.92
N THR A 217 -3.72 -35.22 -0.68
CA THR A 217 -4.83 -34.81 0.20
C THR A 217 -4.32 -34.57 1.63
N LYS A 218 -3.55 -35.53 2.18
CA LYS A 218 -2.96 -35.39 3.52
C LYS A 218 -2.00 -34.20 3.64
N LEU A 219 -1.19 -33.93 2.58
CA LEU A 219 -0.31 -32.78 2.57
C LEU A 219 -1.12 -31.49 2.65
N LEU A 220 -2.17 -31.34 1.85
CA LEU A 220 -3.03 -30.15 1.85
C LEU A 220 -3.76 -29.98 3.19
N GLU A 221 -4.36 -31.05 3.73
CA GLU A 221 -5.06 -31.01 5.04
C GLU A 221 -4.11 -30.59 6.17
N ARG A 222 -2.86 -31.08 6.15
CA ARG A 222 -1.83 -30.74 7.15
C ARG A 222 -1.18 -29.37 6.93
N SER A 223 -1.54 -28.69 5.87
CA SER A 223 -1.08 -27.33 5.52
C SER A 223 -2.12 -26.24 5.84
N LEU A 224 -3.23 -26.63 6.45
CA LEU A 224 -4.25 -25.68 6.87
C LEU A 224 -3.92 -25.10 8.24
N PHE A 225 -3.93 -23.78 8.35
CA PHE A 225 -3.75 -23.06 9.61
C PHE A 225 -4.48 -21.71 9.56
N ASN A 226 -4.77 -21.16 10.71
CA ASN A 226 -5.41 -19.86 10.83
C ASN A 226 -4.38 -18.78 11.15
N LEU A 227 -4.57 -17.60 10.57
CA LEU A 227 -3.85 -16.39 10.90
C LEU A 227 -4.80 -15.42 11.60
N ASP A 228 -4.29 -14.72 12.61
CA ASP A 228 -5.01 -13.64 13.25
C ASP A 228 -4.94 -12.36 12.38
N PHE A 229 -6.10 -11.91 11.90
CA PHE A 229 -6.27 -10.68 11.13
C PHE A 229 -6.86 -9.52 11.96
N GLU A 230 -7.26 -9.77 13.21
CA GLU A 230 -7.98 -8.80 14.03
C GLU A 230 -7.06 -7.90 14.85
N THR A 231 -5.94 -8.44 15.33
CA THR A 231 -5.05 -7.70 16.24
C THR A 231 -4.06 -6.82 15.50
N ASN A 232 -3.73 -5.68 16.09
CA ASN A 232 -2.68 -4.78 15.60
C ASN A 232 -1.29 -5.45 15.70
N LYS A 233 -0.54 -5.45 14.62
CA LYS A 233 0.79 -6.07 14.49
C LYS A 233 1.94 -5.05 14.49
N ASN A 234 1.64 -3.75 14.54
CA ASN A 234 2.65 -2.71 14.65
C ASN A 234 3.46 -2.85 15.94
N LYS A 235 4.61 -2.21 15.97
CA LYS A 235 5.42 -2.08 17.18
C LYS A 235 4.58 -1.47 18.31
N ASN A 236 4.26 -2.28 19.29
CA ASN A 236 3.51 -1.93 20.49
C ASN A 236 3.93 -2.89 21.63
N PRO A 237 4.41 -2.40 22.78
CA PRO A 237 4.62 -0.99 23.13
C PRO A 237 5.87 -0.36 22.50
N TYR A 238 5.94 0.99 22.47
CA TYR A 238 7.14 1.76 22.10
C TYR A 238 8.25 1.59 23.15
N THR A 239 7.90 1.73 24.43
CA THR A 239 8.77 1.49 25.59
C THR A 239 8.73 0.02 26.02
N ASN A 240 8.70 -0.25 27.32
CA ASN A 240 8.64 -1.60 27.88
C ASN A 240 7.19 -2.09 28.11
N SER A 241 6.22 -1.19 28.23
CA SER A 241 4.81 -1.50 28.45
C SER A 241 3.89 -0.39 27.93
N ILE A 242 2.63 -0.74 27.69
CA ILE A 242 1.58 0.23 27.30
C ILE A 242 1.43 1.32 28.37
N SER A 243 1.53 0.98 29.64
CA SER A 243 1.44 1.95 30.74
C SER A 243 2.55 2.98 30.70
N THR A 244 3.80 2.52 30.52
CA THR A 244 4.96 3.44 30.37
C THR A 244 4.90 4.28 29.11
N ASP A 245 4.30 3.78 28.03
CA ASP A 245 4.03 4.57 26.83
C ASP A 245 3.07 5.73 27.12
N LEU A 246 2.00 5.47 27.86
CA LEU A 246 1.00 6.48 28.23
C LEU A 246 1.58 7.52 29.18
N GLU A 247 2.37 7.12 30.16
CA GLU A 247 3.07 8.02 31.06
C GLU A 247 4.02 8.94 30.29
N LEU A 248 4.82 8.37 29.40
CA LEU A 248 5.73 9.13 28.54
C LEU A 248 4.96 10.10 27.62
N LEU A 249 3.88 9.64 27.00
CA LEU A 249 3.03 10.47 26.14
C LEU A 249 2.43 11.65 26.91
N LYS A 250 1.90 11.41 28.12
CA LYS A 250 1.37 12.44 29.02
C LYS A 250 2.46 13.44 29.41
N ALA A 251 3.64 12.96 29.81
CA ALA A 251 4.77 13.81 30.17
C ALA A 251 5.23 14.70 29.01
N LYS A 252 5.40 14.13 27.80
CA LYS A 252 5.80 14.89 26.61
C LYS A 252 4.73 15.87 26.14
N SER A 253 3.47 15.54 26.30
CA SER A 253 2.37 16.47 26.01
C SER A 253 2.36 17.66 26.98
N LEU A 254 2.65 17.46 28.27
CA LEU A 254 2.74 18.55 29.25
C LEU A 254 3.98 19.44 29.04
N GLU A 255 5.12 18.85 28.65
CA GLU A 255 6.30 19.63 28.22
C GLU A 255 5.94 20.51 27.01
N GLY A 256 5.28 19.93 26.00
CA GLY A 256 4.82 20.62 24.82
C GLY A 256 3.78 21.71 25.12
N LEU A 257 2.90 21.47 26.08
CA LEU A 257 1.91 22.46 26.53
C LEU A 257 2.60 23.74 27.06
N THR A 258 3.63 23.56 27.89
CA THR A 258 4.43 24.68 28.41
C THR A 258 5.16 25.41 27.28
N TYR A 259 5.69 24.68 26.30
CA TYR A 259 6.37 25.26 25.14
C TYR A 259 5.42 26.08 24.24
N ARG A 260 4.20 25.57 23.96
CA ARG A 260 3.25 26.18 23.01
C ARG A 260 2.43 27.32 23.64
N TYR A 261 1.97 27.16 24.88
CA TYR A 261 1.04 28.09 25.54
C TYR A 261 1.66 28.85 26.74
N GLY A 262 2.94 28.59 27.06
CA GLY A 262 3.62 29.23 28.18
C GLY A 262 3.11 28.78 29.55
N LYS A 263 3.20 29.68 30.53
CA LYS A 263 2.76 29.40 31.92
C LYS A 263 1.25 29.39 32.09
N THR A 264 0.52 30.20 31.32
CA THR A 264 -0.95 30.26 31.36
C THR A 264 -1.52 29.14 30.51
N LYS A 265 -2.30 28.25 31.11
CA LYS A 265 -2.92 27.10 30.47
C LYS A 265 -4.42 27.34 30.29
N PRO A 266 -4.91 27.70 29.08
CA PRO A 266 -6.34 27.96 28.86
C PRO A 266 -7.19 26.73 29.22
N LYS A 267 -8.31 26.92 29.88
CA LYS A 267 -9.23 25.86 30.32
C LYS A 267 -9.62 24.95 29.13
N LYS A 268 -10.01 25.57 28.00
CA LYS A 268 -10.40 24.85 26.76
C LYS A 268 -9.29 23.91 26.26
N VAL A 269 -8.02 24.34 26.36
CA VAL A 269 -6.86 23.53 25.94
C VAL A 269 -6.68 22.33 26.86
N MET A 270 -6.84 22.52 28.18
CA MET A 270 -6.71 21.42 29.15
C MET A 270 -7.82 20.40 29.00
N GLU A 271 -9.07 20.82 28.83
CA GLU A 271 -10.21 19.93 28.58
C GLU A 271 -10.00 19.12 27.31
N ARG A 272 -9.53 19.76 26.24
CA ARG A 272 -9.21 19.09 24.97
C ARG A 272 -8.08 18.09 25.12
N LEU A 273 -7.00 18.43 25.83
CA LEU A 273 -5.87 17.54 26.09
C LEU A 273 -6.31 16.27 26.83
N HIS A 274 -7.09 16.41 27.89
CA HIS A 274 -7.62 15.27 28.64
C HIS A 274 -8.50 14.38 27.76
N LYS A 275 -9.40 14.97 26.96
CA LYS A 275 -10.25 14.23 26.02
C LYS A 275 -9.43 13.41 25.02
N GLU A 276 -8.40 14.02 24.41
CA GLU A 276 -7.56 13.34 23.42
C GLU A 276 -6.72 12.24 24.05
N LEU A 277 -6.08 12.47 25.19
CA LEU A 277 -5.28 11.46 25.89
C LEU A 277 -6.12 10.25 26.31
N ASN A 278 -7.33 10.48 26.83
CA ASN A 278 -8.24 9.39 27.19
C ASN A 278 -8.65 8.53 25.96
N MET A 279 -8.92 9.18 24.82
CA MET A 279 -9.26 8.45 23.58
C MET A 279 -8.06 7.67 23.04
N ILE A 280 -6.85 8.24 23.07
CA ILE A 280 -5.62 7.56 22.65
C ILE A 280 -5.34 6.36 23.55
N GLU A 281 -5.59 6.47 24.87
CA GLU A 281 -5.46 5.38 25.83
C GLU A 281 -6.48 4.26 25.55
N GLN A 282 -7.76 4.60 25.37
CA GLN A 282 -8.83 3.63 25.09
C GLN A 282 -8.61 2.83 23.80
N LEU A 283 -7.99 3.44 22.80
CA LEU A 283 -7.71 2.81 21.49
C LEU A 283 -6.29 2.23 21.41
N GLU A 284 -5.50 2.29 22.48
CA GLU A 284 -4.12 1.81 22.55
C GLU A 284 -3.18 2.39 21.46
N PHE A 285 -3.40 3.66 21.05
CA PHE A 285 -2.59 4.32 20.02
C PHE A 285 -1.35 5.05 20.58
N GLY A 286 -1.04 4.92 21.87
CA GLY A 286 0.08 5.61 22.52
C GLY A 286 1.42 5.39 21.83
N SER A 287 1.77 4.13 21.53
CA SER A 287 3.02 3.81 20.84
C SER A 287 3.10 4.39 19.43
N TYR A 288 1.96 4.48 18.72
CA TYR A 288 1.91 5.10 17.40
C TYR A 288 2.27 6.60 17.44
N PHE A 289 1.75 7.34 18.41
CA PHE A 289 2.12 8.74 18.64
C PHE A 289 3.59 8.89 19.02
N LEU A 290 4.10 8.01 19.88
CA LEU A 290 5.49 8.05 20.34
C LEU A 290 6.50 7.75 19.23
N ILE A 291 6.21 6.79 18.34
CA ILE A 291 7.07 6.51 17.18
C ILE A 291 7.16 7.73 16.25
N ASN A 292 6.02 8.40 15.99
CA ASN A 292 6.01 9.63 15.19
C ASN A 292 6.73 10.78 15.92
N TRP A 293 6.57 10.91 17.23
CA TRP A 293 7.31 11.87 18.05
C TRP A 293 8.81 11.62 18.00
N ASP A 294 9.26 10.38 18.15
CA ASP A 294 10.66 9.97 18.06
C ASP A 294 11.29 10.37 16.72
N MET A 295 10.58 10.08 15.63
CA MET A 295 11.00 10.44 14.27
C MET A 295 11.17 11.95 14.09
N VAL A 296 10.24 12.78 14.59
CA VAL A 296 10.37 14.23 14.47
C VAL A 296 11.38 14.81 15.47
N GLN A 297 11.61 14.16 16.60
CA GLN A 297 12.70 14.53 17.52
C GLN A 297 14.07 14.33 16.86
N TYR A 298 14.28 13.18 16.22
CA TYR A 298 15.52 12.96 15.47
C TYR A 298 15.71 14.02 14.37
N ALA A 299 14.67 14.31 13.59
CA ALA A 299 14.72 15.34 12.56
C ALA A 299 15.14 16.71 13.13
N ARG A 300 14.59 17.09 14.28
CA ARG A 300 14.90 18.35 14.96
C ARG A 300 16.34 18.40 15.50
N GLN A 301 16.84 17.31 16.08
CA GLN A 301 18.23 17.19 16.54
C GLN A 301 19.21 17.34 15.38
N ARG A 302 18.84 16.86 14.19
CA ARG A 302 19.62 16.98 12.95
C ARG A 302 19.44 18.32 12.24
N GLY A 303 18.51 19.17 12.70
CA GLY A 303 18.18 20.44 12.03
C GLY A 303 17.43 20.27 10.70
N PHE A 304 16.71 19.14 10.53
CA PHE A 304 15.94 18.86 9.33
C PHE A 304 14.59 19.58 9.36
N TYR A 305 14.15 20.06 8.20
CA TYR A 305 12.83 20.68 8.05
C TYR A 305 11.78 19.61 7.76
N TYR A 306 10.67 19.68 8.49
CA TYR A 306 9.53 18.82 8.31
C TYR A 306 8.22 19.56 8.54
N VAL A 307 7.12 18.99 8.04
CA VAL A 307 5.75 19.50 8.24
C VAL A 307 4.81 18.30 8.44
N GLY A 308 4.18 18.24 9.61
CA GLY A 308 3.05 17.34 9.82
C GLY A 308 1.77 17.97 9.27
N ARG A 309 1.09 17.25 8.38
CA ARG A 309 -0.11 17.72 7.67
C ARG A 309 -1.25 16.67 7.71
N GLY A 310 -2.32 16.96 6.98
CA GLY A 310 -3.45 16.03 6.87
C GLY A 310 -4.32 16.01 8.13
N SER A 311 -4.89 14.84 8.43
CA SER A 311 -5.79 14.67 9.58
C SER A 311 -5.08 14.82 10.93
N GLY A 312 -3.77 14.56 10.99
CA GLY A 312 -2.96 14.74 12.21
C GLY A 312 -2.96 16.17 12.75
N ALA A 313 -3.20 17.18 11.90
CA ALA A 313 -3.35 18.57 12.32
C ALA A 313 -4.58 18.84 13.23
N ASN A 314 -5.53 17.90 13.31
CA ASN A 314 -6.69 18.00 14.20
C ASN A 314 -6.40 17.54 15.64
N SER A 315 -5.20 17.05 15.93
CA SER A 315 -4.82 16.58 17.26
C SER A 315 -4.02 17.62 18.03
N LEU A 316 -4.50 17.99 19.20
CA LEU A 316 -3.75 18.81 20.14
C LEU A 316 -2.52 18.08 20.67
N VAL A 317 -2.62 16.78 20.94
CA VAL A 317 -1.47 15.96 21.35
C VAL A 317 -0.38 15.99 20.27
N ALA A 318 -0.73 15.86 18.99
CA ALA A 318 0.24 15.96 17.88
C ALA A 318 0.90 17.35 17.80
N TYR A 319 0.14 18.42 18.05
CA TYR A 319 0.65 19.79 18.14
C TYR A 319 1.62 19.97 19.32
N LEU A 320 1.27 19.45 20.49
CA LEU A 320 2.11 19.50 21.68
C LEU A 320 3.39 18.67 21.52
N LEU A 321 3.31 17.50 20.90
CA LEU A 321 4.48 16.68 20.55
C LEU A 321 5.34 17.29 19.43
N ARG A 322 4.91 18.40 18.86
CA ARG A 322 5.57 19.09 17.73
C ARG A 322 5.63 18.25 16.45
N ILE A 323 4.71 17.30 16.28
CA ILE A 323 4.52 16.56 15.02
C ILE A 323 3.93 17.50 13.96
N THR A 324 3.05 18.40 14.36
CA THR A 324 2.49 19.47 13.52
C THR A 324 2.68 20.84 14.18
N ASP A 325 2.69 21.91 13.36
CA ASP A 325 2.71 23.31 13.83
C ASP A 325 1.33 23.99 13.72
N VAL A 326 0.28 23.23 13.43
CA VAL A 326 -1.10 23.72 13.38
C VAL A 326 -1.73 23.59 14.76
N ASP A 327 -2.20 24.71 15.34
CA ASP A 327 -2.96 24.72 16.60
C ASP A 327 -4.43 24.38 16.31
N PRO A 328 -4.91 23.18 16.71
CA PRO A 328 -6.28 22.78 16.43
C PRO A 328 -7.31 23.51 17.29
N VAL A 329 -6.90 24.14 18.39
CA VAL A 329 -7.80 24.93 19.26
C VAL A 329 -8.00 26.34 18.70
N GLU A 330 -6.93 26.96 18.16
CA GLU A 330 -7.00 28.26 17.47
C GLU A 330 -7.90 28.18 16.21
N LEU A 331 -7.80 27.08 15.45
CA LEU A 331 -8.51 26.90 14.18
C LEU A 331 -9.83 26.13 14.30
N ASP A 332 -10.29 25.84 15.51
CA ASP A 332 -11.53 25.10 15.80
C ASP A 332 -11.64 23.78 15.01
N LEU A 333 -10.55 23.00 15.01
CA LEU A 333 -10.49 21.71 14.33
C LEU A 333 -10.98 20.57 15.23
N TYR A 334 -11.68 19.60 14.65
CA TYR A 334 -12.29 18.48 15.38
C TYR A 334 -11.35 17.27 15.46
N PHE A 335 -11.09 16.79 16.68
CA PHE A 335 -10.27 15.60 16.93
C PHE A 335 -10.91 14.34 16.34
N GLU A 336 -12.21 14.27 16.31
CA GLU A 336 -12.99 13.15 15.79
C GLU A 336 -12.72 12.89 14.30
N ARG A 337 -12.27 13.87 13.56
CA ARG A 337 -11.77 13.70 12.19
C ARG A 337 -10.48 12.86 12.13
N PHE A 338 -9.66 12.95 13.17
CA PHE A 338 -8.40 12.22 13.27
C PHE A 338 -8.59 10.90 13.99
N ILE A 339 -9.17 10.90 15.19
CA ILE A 339 -9.47 9.72 16.00
C ILE A 339 -10.90 9.83 16.52
N ASN A 340 -11.67 8.76 16.38
CA ASN A 340 -13.02 8.62 16.94
C ASN A 340 -13.26 7.18 17.42
N PRO A 341 -14.28 6.91 18.26
CA PRO A 341 -14.53 5.59 18.85
C PRO A 341 -14.80 4.46 17.85
N TYR A 342 -15.21 4.81 16.62
CA TYR A 342 -15.50 3.81 15.57
C TYR A 342 -14.27 3.41 14.75
N ARG A 343 -13.10 3.93 15.11
CA ARG A 343 -11.88 3.67 14.37
C ARG A 343 -11.14 2.46 14.94
N SER A 344 -10.99 1.41 14.13
CA SER A 344 -10.27 0.19 14.47
C SER A 344 -8.77 0.25 14.14
N SER A 345 -8.35 1.19 13.30
CA SER A 345 -6.96 1.34 12.84
C SER A 345 -6.34 2.67 13.31
N PRO A 346 -5.03 2.71 13.58
CA PRO A 346 -4.36 3.99 13.86
C PRO A 346 -4.58 5.00 12.75
N PRO A 347 -4.65 6.28 13.06
CA PRO A 347 -4.78 7.33 12.07
C PRO A 347 -3.45 7.58 11.34
N ASP A 348 -3.50 8.01 10.08
CA ASP A 348 -2.28 8.35 9.34
C ASP A 348 -1.74 9.72 9.76
N PHE A 349 -0.47 9.75 10.19
CA PHE A 349 0.32 10.98 10.24
C PHE A 349 1.07 11.16 8.92
N ASP A 350 0.71 12.15 8.16
CA ASP A 350 1.46 12.55 6.97
C ASP A 350 2.58 13.52 7.39
N ILE A 351 3.82 13.06 7.40
CA ILE A 351 4.97 13.91 7.74
C ILE A 351 5.85 14.11 6.51
N ASP A 352 5.83 15.33 6.00
CA ASP A 352 6.69 15.75 4.88
C ASP A 352 8.07 16.14 5.41
N PHE A 353 9.12 15.55 4.86
CA PHE A 353 10.52 15.93 5.09
C PHE A 353 11.11 16.57 3.83
N SER A 354 12.18 17.35 3.98
CA SER A 354 12.95 17.79 2.82
C SER A 354 13.40 16.58 2.01
N TRP A 355 13.33 16.70 0.69
CA TRP A 355 13.73 15.62 -0.22
C TRP A 355 15.20 15.21 -0.03
N THR A 356 16.05 16.11 0.48
CA THR A 356 17.45 15.82 0.82
C THR A 356 17.59 15.00 2.10
N ASP A 357 16.68 15.14 3.05
CA ASP A 357 16.83 14.63 4.40
C ASP A 357 16.01 13.35 4.65
N ARG A 358 15.01 13.09 3.82
CA ARG A 358 14.07 11.96 3.96
C ARG A 358 14.75 10.59 4.04
N ASN A 359 15.80 10.37 3.25
CA ASN A 359 16.47 9.08 3.25
C ASN A 359 17.21 8.81 4.57
N GLU A 360 17.76 9.85 5.20
CA GLU A 360 18.39 9.74 6.52
C GLU A 360 17.34 9.43 7.61
N ILE A 361 16.15 10.03 7.54
CA ILE A 361 15.02 9.67 8.42
C ILE A 361 14.63 8.20 8.22
N THR A 362 14.53 7.74 6.99
CA THR A 362 14.25 6.33 6.70
C THR A 362 15.33 5.43 7.32
N GLN A 363 16.60 5.74 7.11
CA GLN A 363 17.70 4.98 7.68
C GLN A 363 17.67 4.96 9.22
N TYR A 364 17.33 6.10 9.85
CA TYR A 364 17.14 6.19 11.30
C TYR A 364 16.08 5.19 11.79
N LEU A 365 14.91 5.13 11.14
CA LEU A 365 13.85 4.20 11.53
C LEU A 365 14.29 2.73 11.41
N PHE A 366 14.98 2.37 10.32
CA PHE A 366 15.51 1.01 10.14
C PHE A 366 16.57 0.65 11.19
N ASN A 367 17.44 1.59 11.57
CA ASN A 367 18.45 1.37 12.58
C ASN A 367 17.85 1.25 14.00
N THR A 368 16.84 2.07 14.30
CA THR A 368 16.20 2.13 15.62
C THR A 368 15.30 0.93 15.88
N TYR A 369 14.48 0.54 14.90
CA TYR A 369 13.47 -0.51 15.08
C TYR A 369 13.90 -1.88 14.55
N GLY A 370 15.02 -1.95 13.84
CA GLY A 370 15.66 -3.17 13.34
C GLY A 370 15.25 -3.55 11.92
N LEU A 371 16.22 -4.00 11.13
CA LEU A 371 16.08 -4.37 9.72
C LEU A 371 15.08 -5.51 9.46
N ASN A 372 14.91 -6.39 10.42
CA ASN A 372 13.98 -7.52 10.32
C ASN A 372 12.53 -7.14 10.69
N LYS A 373 12.33 -6.04 11.42
CA LYS A 373 11.02 -5.55 11.88
C LYS A 373 10.52 -4.34 11.10
N THR A 374 11.37 -3.75 10.26
CA THR A 374 11.06 -2.56 9.48
C THR A 374 11.17 -2.87 8.00
N ALA A 375 10.18 -2.44 7.22
CA ALA A 375 10.19 -2.55 5.76
C ALA A 375 9.48 -1.37 5.10
N LEU A 376 9.92 -0.99 3.90
CA LEU A 376 9.10 -0.13 3.05
C LEU A 376 7.87 -0.91 2.59
N VAL A 377 6.74 -0.23 2.46
CA VAL A 377 5.55 -0.83 1.87
C VAL A 377 5.76 -1.06 0.39
N GLY A 378 5.48 -2.27 -0.06
CA GLY A 378 5.45 -2.61 -1.48
C GLY A 378 4.25 -2.01 -2.20
N THR A 379 4.35 -1.94 -3.50
CA THR A 379 3.24 -1.64 -4.41
C THR A 379 3.48 -2.32 -5.74
N TYR A 380 2.47 -2.36 -6.59
CA TYR A 380 2.58 -2.90 -7.93
C TYR A 380 2.35 -1.83 -8.98
N ILE A 381 3.21 -1.79 -9.97
CA ILE A 381 2.89 -1.10 -11.22
C ILE A 381 2.05 -2.06 -12.04
N THR A 382 0.87 -1.61 -12.43
CA THR A 382 -0.09 -2.42 -13.18
C THR A 382 -0.14 -2.02 -14.65
N PHE A 383 -0.58 -2.96 -15.47
CA PHE A 383 -0.86 -2.68 -16.88
C PHE A 383 -2.08 -1.75 -16.97
N LYS A 384 -1.86 -0.52 -17.48
CA LYS A 384 -2.93 0.47 -17.72
C LYS A 384 -3.08 0.69 -19.23
N HIS A 385 -4.21 1.21 -19.63
CA HIS A 385 -4.63 1.37 -21.03
C HIS A 385 -3.50 1.71 -22.01
N LYS A 386 -2.80 2.84 -21.86
CA LYS A 386 -1.71 3.21 -22.76
C LYS A 386 -0.50 2.28 -22.72
N SER A 387 -0.17 1.72 -21.54
CA SER A 387 0.94 0.78 -21.43
C SER A 387 0.63 -0.57 -22.07
N ILE A 388 -0.62 -1.03 -22.01
CA ILE A 388 -1.06 -2.27 -22.62
C ILE A 388 -0.86 -2.22 -24.13
N PHE A 389 -1.35 -1.19 -24.80
CA PHE A 389 -1.17 -1.01 -26.25
C PHE A 389 0.30 -0.98 -26.63
N ARG A 390 1.14 -0.33 -25.80
CA ARG A 390 2.59 -0.28 -26.06
C ARG A 390 3.23 -1.66 -25.95
N GLU A 391 2.98 -2.37 -24.85
CA GLU A 391 3.65 -3.64 -24.61
C GLU A 391 3.14 -4.73 -25.57
N LEU A 392 1.84 -4.84 -25.79
CA LEU A 392 1.28 -5.78 -26.76
C LEU A 392 1.69 -5.42 -28.20
N GLY A 393 1.67 -4.14 -28.57
CA GLY A 393 2.12 -3.69 -29.89
C GLY A 393 3.57 -4.08 -30.19
N LYS A 394 4.48 -3.93 -29.20
CA LYS A 394 5.87 -4.39 -29.34
C LYS A 394 5.95 -5.91 -29.55
N VAL A 395 5.22 -6.68 -28.76
CA VAL A 395 5.21 -8.14 -28.85
C VAL A 395 4.68 -8.65 -30.19
N PHE A 396 3.72 -7.94 -30.79
CA PHE A 396 3.22 -8.22 -32.13
C PHE A 396 4.13 -7.65 -33.25
N GLY A 397 5.15 -6.88 -32.90
CA GLY A 397 6.09 -6.30 -33.86
C GLY A 397 5.57 -5.07 -34.61
N LEU A 398 4.61 -4.35 -34.04
CA LEU A 398 4.06 -3.15 -34.67
C LEU A 398 5.06 -1.98 -34.67
N PRO A 399 5.08 -1.16 -35.73
CA PRO A 399 5.83 0.08 -35.76
C PRO A 399 5.40 1.05 -34.64
N SER A 400 6.34 1.86 -34.15
CA SER A 400 6.05 2.86 -33.11
C SER A 400 4.96 3.88 -33.50
N SER A 401 4.78 4.16 -34.80
CA SER A 401 3.69 5.00 -35.35
C SER A 401 2.32 4.40 -35.07
N ASP A 402 2.15 3.10 -35.34
CA ASP A 402 0.89 2.39 -35.16
C ASP A 402 0.55 2.20 -33.69
N ILE A 403 1.57 1.88 -32.86
CA ILE A 403 1.40 1.83 -31.40
C ILE A 403 0.90 3.16 -30.86
N LYS A 404 1.51 4.30 -31.29
CA LYS A 404 1.07 5.64 -30.86
C LYS A 404 -0.35 5.95 -31.35
N ARG A 405 -0.69 5.56 -32.59
CA ARG A 405 -2.05 5.72 -33.13
C ARG A 405 -3.06 5.02 -32.25
N PHE A 406 -2.85 3.73 -31.91
CA PHE A 406 -3.76 2.95 -31.06
C PHE A 406 -3.82 3.45 -29.61
N GLN A 407 -2.73 4.02 -29.08
CA GLN A 407 -2.72 4.63 -27.75
C GLN A 407 -3.58 5.90 -27.65
N ASN A 408 -3.67 6.66 -28.74
CA ASN A 408 -4.40 7.93 -28.80
C ASN A 408 -5.84 7.75 -29.30
N ASP A 409 -6.04 6.78 -30.19
CA ASP A 409 -7.34 6.40 -30.76
C ASP A 409 -7.47 4.87 -30.75
N PRO A 410 -8.01 4.30 -29.67
CA PRO A 410 -8.24 2.86 -29.56
C PRO A 410 -9.21 2.30 -30.60
N GLU A 411 -10.13 3.12 -31.13
CA GLU A 411 -11.07 2.69 -32.16
C GLU A 411 -10.36 2.40 -33.47
N ALA A 412 -9.29 3.12 -33.79
CA ALA A 412 -8.46 2.84 -34.96
C ALA A 412 -7.86 1.41 -34.95
N ALA A 413 -7.68 0.81 -33.78
CA ALA A 413 -7.20 -0.56 -33.65
C ALA A 413 -8.25 -1.62 -34.08
N LEU A 414 -9.53 -1.27 -34.12
CA LEU A 414 -10.60 -2.17 -34.58
C LEU A 414 -10.55 -2.45 -36.09
N PHE A 415 -9.88 -1.60 -36.85
CA PHE A 415 -9.74 -1.73 -38.30
C PHE A 415 -8.43 -2.41 -38.74
N ASP A 416 -7.61 -2.83 -37.76
CA ASP A 416 -6.35 -3.53 -37.97
C ASP A 416 -6.38 -4.90 -37.30
N ASP A 417 -5.89 -5.95 -37.97
CA ASP A 417 -5.99 -7.31 -37.43
C ASP A 417 -5.15 -7.53 -36.17
N TYR A 418 -3.94 -6.95 -36.09
CA TYR A 418 -3.16 -6.97 -34.86
C TYR A 418 -3.80 -6.07 -33.79
N GLY A 419 -4.39 -4.94 -34.21
CA GLY A 419 -5.14 -4.06 -33.32
C GLY A 419 -6.33 -4.77 -32.64
N LYS A 420 -7.11 -5.57 -33.37
CA LYS A 420 -8.18 -6.40 -32.84
C LYS A 420 -7.65 -7.39 -31.78
N HIS A 421 -6.51 -8.05 -32.06
CA HIS A 421 -5.89 -8.94 -31.09
C HIS A 421 -5.43 -8.19 -29.85
N ILE A 422 -4.83 -7.00 -29.99
CA ILE A 422 -4.43 -6.17 -28.85
C ILE A 422 -5.64 -5.82 -27.99
N ILE A 423 -6.75 -5.35 -28.57
CA ILE A 423 -7.98 -5.02 -27.83
C ILE A 423 -8.53 -6.24 -27.09
N ASN A 424 -8.59 -7.40 -27.77
CA ASN A 424 -9.11 -8.63 -27.20
C ASN A 424 -8.29 -9.08 -25.97
N TYR A 425 -6.96 -9.02 -26.03
CA TYR A 425 -6.10 -9.42 -24.91
C TYR A 425 -5.87 -8.29 -23.91
N ALA A 426 -6.08 -7.03 -24.28
CA ALA A 426 -6.00 -5.90 -23.36
C ALA A 426 -6.92 -6.07 -22.15
N GLY A 427 -8.14 -6.55 -22.36
CA GLY A 427 -9.10 -6.82 -21.29
C GLY A 427 -8.64 -7.91 -20.31
N TYR A 428 -7.83 -8.86 -20.77
CA TYR A 428 -7.29 -9.94 -19.90
C TYR A 428 -6.21 -9.48 -18.96
N ILE A 429 -5.35 -8.53 -19.38
CA ILE A 429 -4.19 -8.11 -18.61
C ILE A 429 -4.34 -6.73 -17.97
N ALA A 430 -5.47 -6.06 -18.24
CA ALA A 430 -5.75 -4.75 -17.65
C ALA A 430 -5.81 -4.84 -16.11
N GLY A 431 -5.06 -3.98 -15.44
CA GLY A 431 -4.98 -3.97 -13.99
C GLY A 431 -4.02 -5.01 -13.38
N PHE A 432 -3.52 -5.98 -14.16
CA PHE A 432 -2.59 -6.98 -13.65
C PHE A 432 -1.25 -6.37 -13.22
N PRO A 433 -0.64 -6.89 -12.15
CA PRO A 433 0.68 -6.45 -11.73
C PRO A 433 1.74 -6.79 -12.80
N SER A 434 2.49 -5.77 -13.21
CA SER A 434 3.60 -5.90 -14.14
C SER A 434 4.94 -6.13 -13.43
N HIS A 435 5.18 -5.36 -12.39
CA HIS A 435 6.37 -5.50 -11.54
C HIS A 435 6.16 -4.89 -10.16
N LEU A 436 6.96 -5.36 -9.20
CA LEU A 436 7.03 -4.82 -7.86
C LEU A 436 7.65 -3.42 -7.88
N SER A 437 7.14 -2.56 -7.02
CA SER A 437 7.61 -1.20 -6.81
C SER A 437 7.52 -0.83 -5.34
N VAL A 438 7.93 0.38 -4.99
CA VAL A 438 7.93 0.90 -3.63
C VAL A 438 6.83 1.94 -3.47
N HIS A 439 6.04 1.85 -2.41
CA HIS A 439 5.10 2.89 -2.03
C HIS A 439 5.84 4.22 -1.78
N ALA A 440 5.20 5.34 -2.09
CA ALA A 440 5.86 6.64 -2.06
C ALA A 440 6.37 7.05 -0.66
N SER A 441 5.67 6.64 0.40
CA SER A 441 5.90 7.13 1.77
C SER A 441 5.91 6.05 2.84
N GLY A 442 5.15 4.97 2.66
CA GLY A 442 4.81 4.02 3.71
C GLY A 442 6.00 3.21 4.23
N ILE A 443 6.16 3.19 5.54
CA ILE A 443 7.11 2.34 6.26
C ILE A 443 6.32 1.53 7.28
N LEU A 444 6.51 0.22 7.31
CA LEU A 444 5.97 -0.66 8.34
C LEU A 444 7.00 -0.84 9.46
N ILE A 445 6.53 -0.77 10.70
CA ILE A 445 7.34 -1.06 11.89
C ILE A 445 6.56 -2.08 12.72
N SER A 446 6.98 -3.33 12.63
CA SER A 446 6.26 -4.47 13.20
C SER A 446 6.80 -4.87 14.58
N GLN A 447 5.94 -5.44 15.41
CA GLN A 447 6.34 -6.04 16.68
C GLN A 447 7.17 -7.32 16.46
N LYS A 448 6.78 -8.15 15.50
CA LYS A 448 7.52 -9.35 15.07
C LYS A 448 8.30 -9.08 13.80
N SER A 449 9.11 -10.05 13.33
CA SER A 449 9.74 -9.94 12.02
C SER A 449 8.68 -9.76 10.91
N ILE A 450 8.95 -8.90 9.92
CA ILE A 450 8.09 -8.70 8.73
C ILE A 450 7.86 -10.02 7.99
N THR A 451 8.83 -10.91 8.01
CA THR A 451 8.74 -12.23 7.38
C THR A 451 7.71 -13.17 8.00
N ASN A 452 7.14 -12.83 9.16
CA ASN A 452 5.94 -13.53 9.66
C ASN A 452 4.71 -13.34 8.74
N TYR A 453 4.72 -12.29 7.91
CA TYR A 453 3.55 -11.88 7.12
C TYR A 453 3.81 -11.91 5.62
N THR A 454 5.02 -11.56 5.17
CA THR A 454 5.38 -11.49 3.75
C THR A 454 6.89 -11.60 3.57
N SER A 455 7.31 -12.01 2.40
CA SER A 455 8.70 -11.86 2.00
C SER A 455 9.02 -10.42 1.60
N THR A 456 10.31 -10.11 1.58
CA THR A 456 10.85 -8.80 1.22
C THR A 456 11.83 -8.92 0.06
N PHE A 457 11.97 -7.83 -0.70
CA PHE A 457 12.95 -7.71 -1.77
C PHE A 457 13.74 -6.41 -1.62
N MET A 458 14.86 -6.28 -2.34
CA MET A 458 15.72 -5.09 -2.29
C MET A 458 15.56 -4.27 -3.57
N PRO A 459 14.80 -3.17 -3.53
CA PRO A 459 14.73 -2.23 -4.66
C PRO A 459 16.02 -1.38 -4.74
N PRO A 460 16.25 -0.65 -5.86
CA PRO A 460 17.39 0.27 -5.99
C PRO A 460 17.50 1.32 -4.88
N LYS A 461 16.42 1.54 -4.13
CA LYS A 461 16.37 2.46 -2.99
C LYS A 461 17.18 1.99 -1.78
N GLY A 462 17.61 0.73 -1.75
CA GLY A 462 18.51 0.16 -0.73
C GLY A 462 17.84 -0.17 0.62
N PHE A 463 16.52 -0.30 0.66
CA PHE A 463 15.79 -0.70 1.88
C PHE A 463 14.88 -1.91 1.61
N PRO A 464 14.85 -2.91 2.51
CA PRO A 464 13.93 -4.02 2.40
C PRO A 464 12.49 -3.55 2.20
N THR A 465 11.80 -4.12 1.20
CA THR A 465 10.46 -3.71 0.79
C THR A 465 9.56 -4.93 0.75
N THR A 466 8.35 -4.85 1.28
CA THR A 466 7.38 -5.95 1.31
C THR A 466 6.90 -6.32 -0.09
N GLN A 467 6.56 -7.59 -0.32
CA GLN A 467 5.92 -8.01 -1.57
C GLN A 467 4.45 -7.63 -1.61
N PHE A 468 3.74 -7.59 -0.50
CA PHE A 468 2.36 -7.12 -0.46
C PHE A 468 2.26 -5.57 -0.47
N ASN A 469 1.11 -5.06 -0.86
CA ASN A 469 0.79 -3.63 -0.86
C ASN A 469 0.19 -3.17 0.48
N MET A 470 -0.13 -1.87 0.57
CA MET A 470 -0.68 -1.26 1.79
C MET A 470 -2.03 -1.83 2.21
N HIS A 471 -2.89 -2.24 1.27
CA HIS A 471 -4.21 -2.79 1.59
C HIS A 471 -4.08 -4.14 2.30
N VAL A 472 -3.24 -5.03 1.76
CA VAL A 472 -2.94 -6.32 2.41
C VAL A 472 -2.22 -6.11 3.75
N ALA A 473 -1.34 -5.12 3.86
CA ALA A 473 -0.70 -4.77 5.13
C ALA A 473 -1.75 -4.37 6.19
N GLU A 474 -2.69 -3.49 5.84
CA GLU A 474 -3.79 -3.06 6.71
C GLU A 474 -4.69 -4.23 7.10
N ASP A 475 -5.04 -5.12 6.16
CA ASP A 475 -5.81 -6.34 6.41
C ASP A 475 -5.12 -7.28 7.42
N VAL A 476 -3.81 -7.35 7.41
CA VAL A 476 -3.00 -8.14 8.36
C VAL A 476 -2.91 -7.46 9.73
N GLY A 477 -3.26 -6.17 9.84
CA GLY A 477 -3.10 -5.36 11.04
C GLY A 477 -1.76 -4.62 11.12
N LEU A 478 -1.07 -4.45 9.99
CA LEU A 478 0.14 -3.63 9.87
C LEU A 478 -0.19 -2.29 9.24
N HIS A 479 -0.17 -1.24 10.03
CA HIS A 479 -0.45 0.13 9.60
C HIS A 479 0.85 0.88 9.34
N LYS A 480 0.89 1.61 8.23
CA LYS A 480 2.08 2.33 7.78
C LYS A 480 2.33 3.63 8.55
N PHE A 481 3.59 4.00 8.63
CA PHE A 481 4.06 5.34 9.00
C PHE A 481 4.45 6.07 7.72
N ASP A 482 3.87 7.25 7.47
CA ASP A 482 4.11 7.98 6.22
C ASP A 482 5.27 8.96 6.35
N VAL A 483 6.40 8.63 5.72
CA VAL A 483 7.60 9.45 5.59
C VAL A 483 7.66 10.01 4.18
N LEU A 484 7.09 11.18 3.98
CA LEU A 484 6.94 11.80 2.67
C LEU A 484 8.15 12.65 2.29
N SER A 485 8.32 12.88 1.00
CA SER A 485 9.40 13.70 0.44
C SER A 485 8.82 14.96 -0.19
N GLN A 486 9.31 16.14 0.25
CA GLN A 486 8.82 17.43 -0.21
C GLN A 486 9.94 18.33 -0.72
N ARG A 487 9.94 18.62 -2.03
CA ARG A 487 10.92 19.52 -2.64
C ARG A 487 10.79 20.97 -2.13
N GLY A 488 9.57 21.39 -1.80
CA GLY A 488 9.31 22.73 -1.28
C GLY A 488 10.06 23.00 0.02
N LEU A 489 10.16 22.01 0.91
CA LEU A 489 10.94 22.13 2.14
C LEU A 489 12.44 22.27 1.87
N GLY A 490 12.98 21.58 0.86
CA GLY A 490 14.35 21.78 0.40
C GLY A 490 14.60 23.20 -0.10
N LYS A 491 13.68 23.75 -0.89
CA LYS A 491 13.77 25.17 -1.33
C LYS A 491 13.78 26.15 -0.16
N ILE A 492 12.96 25.92 0.87
CA ILE A 492 12.96 26.76 2.08
C ILE A 492 14.33 26.66 2.79
N LYS A 493 14.83 25.44 2.98
CA LYS A 493 16.14 25.19 3.61
C LYS A 493 17.28 25.93 2.87
N ASP A 494 17.32 25.80 1.54
CA ASP A 494 18.33 26.44 0.71
C ASP A 494 18.19 27.98 0.75
N SER A 495 16.94 28.50 0.71
CA SER A 495 16.69 29.95 0.78
C SER A 495 17.16 30.55 2.11
N ILE A 496 16.93 29.87 3.24
CA ILE A 496 17.40 30.32 4.55
C ILE A 496 18.93 30.34 4.59
N SER A 497 19.57 29.30 4.07
CA SER A 497 21.03 29.21 3.99
C SER A 497 21.62 30.35 3.13
N ILE A 498 21.01 30.65 1.98
CA ILE A 498 21.41 31.75 1.09
C ILE A 498 21.24 33.11 1.78
N ILE A 499 20.12 33.32 2.49
CA ILE A 499 19.89 34.58 3.24
C ILE A 499 20.94 34.75 4.33
N GLN A 500 21.26 33.67 5.06
CA GLN A 500 22.30 33.71 6.09
C GLN A 500 23.67 34.05 5.51
N LEU A 501 24.05 33.43 4.38
CA LEU A 501 25.33 33.68 3.71
C LEU A 501 25.43 35.09 3.14
N ASN A 502 24.38 35.59 2.49
CA ASN A 502 24.42 36.86 1.77
C ASN A 502 24.13 38.09 2.66
N GLN A 503 23.34 37.90 3.72
CA GLN A 503 22.84 39.02 4.54
C GLN A 503 23.18 38.87 6.04
N GLY A 504 23.80 37.75 6.46
CA GLY A 504 24.06 37.46 7.88
C GLY A 504 22.79 37.30 8.74
N LYS A 505 21.60 37.23 8.10
CA LYS A 505 20.32 37.17 8.82
C LYS A 505 19.90 35.74 9.06
N LYS A 506 19.55 35.44 10.32
CA LYS A 506 18.93 34.16 10.70
C LYS A 506 17.40 34.30 10.58
N VAL A 507 16.77 33.52 9.72
CA VAL A 507 15.33 33.48 9.52
C VAL A 507 14.75 32.26 10.24
N ASP A 508 13.79 32.51 11.15
CA ASP A 508 13.02 31.44 11.81
C ASP A 508 11.65 31.29 11.10
N VAL A 509 11.52 30.23 10.32
CA VAL A 509 10.28 29.93 9.58
C VAL A 509 9.17 29.39 10.47
N HIS A 510 9.47 28.97 11.69
CA HIS A 510 8.48 28.51 12.67
C HIS A 510 7.80 29.68 13.41
N ASN A 511 8.36 30.88 13.32
CA ASN A 511 7.75 32.08 13.87
C ASN A 511 6.65 32.63 12.93
N THR A 512 5.57 31.87 12.81
CA THR A 512 4.45 32.18 11.91
C THR A 512 3.75 33.47 12.26
N SER A 513 3.78 33.92 13.52
CA SER A 513 3.15 35.16 13.97
C SER A 513 3.79 36.41 13.36
N LEU A 514 5.11 36.44 13.19
CA LEU A 514 5.81 37.49 12.49
C LEU A 514 5.50 37.51 11.00
N ILE A 515 5.53 36.33 10.36
CA ILE A 515 5.27 36.18 8.93
C ILE A 515 3.84 36.60 8.57
N LYS A 516 2.85 36.20 9.36
CA LYS A 516 1.43 36.59 9.19
C LYS A 516 1.20 38.12 9.28
N LYS A 517 2.06 38.86 9.95
CA LYS A 517 1.98 40.32 10.11
C LYS A 517 2.78 41.12 9.08
N ASP A 518 3.66 40.47 8.30
CA ASP A 518 4.54 41.14 7.33
C ASP A 518 3.74 41.73 6.16
N LEU A 519 3.78 43.08 6.04
CA LEU A 519 3.03 43.82 5.03
C LEU A 519 3.49 43.48 3.60
N LYS A 520 4.80 43.22 3.39
CA LYS A 520 5.31 42.88 2.06
C LYS A 520 4.80 41.51 1.61
N VAL A 521 4.71 40.54 2.54
CA VAL A 521 4.11 39.23 2.26
C VAL A 521 2.64 39.37 1.88
N LYS A 522 1.89 40.20 2.63
CA LYS A 522 0.47 40.51 2.34
C LYS A 522 0.29 41.10 0.94
N ASP A 523 1.12 42.08 0.55
CA ASP A 523 1.06 42.71 -0.76
C ASP A 523 1.41 41.75 -1.92
N LEU A 524 2.40 40.86 -1.70
CA LEU A 524 2.74 39.81 -2.68
C LEU A 524 1.59 38.83 -2.89
N LEU A 525 0.91 38.42 -1.81
CA LEU A 525 -0.26 37.54 -1.88
C LEU A 525 -1.42 38.22 -2.62
N LYS A 526 -1.81 39.46 -2.22
CA LYS A 526 -2.86 40.24 -2.89
C LYS A 526 -2.64 40.43 -4.38
N SER A 527 -1.41 40.72 -4.75
CA SER A 527 -1.05 40.97 -6.15
C SER A 527 -0.83 39.67 -6.97
N GLY A 528 -0.88 38.50 -6.32
CA GLY A 528 -0.58 37.21 -6.97
C GLY A 528 0.86 37.11 -7.50
N LYS A 529 1.81 37.90 -6.97
CA LYS A 529 3.22 37.88 -7.34
C LYS A 529 3.97 36.77 -6.60
N THR A 530 3.51 35.53 -6.78
CA THR A 530 3.97 34.36 -6.02
C THR A 530 4.69 33.34 -6.89
N ILE A 531 5.31 33.76 -8.00
CA ILE A 531 6.18 32.90 -8.83
C ILE A 531 7.39 32.47 -7.96
N GLY A 532 7.74 31.19 -8.01
CA GLY A 532 8.80 30.60 -7.20
C GLY A 532 8.39 30.22 -5.78
N CYS A 533 7.18 30.64 -5.33
CA CYS A 533 6.65 30.23 -4.04
C CYS A 533 5.91 28.90 -4.20
N PHE A 534 6.51 27.84 -3.69
CA PHE A 534 5.92 26.50 -3.73
C PHE A 534 4.46 26.50 -3.27
N TYR A 535 3.63 25.70 -3.95
CA TYR A 535 2.20 25.52 -3.72
C TYR A 535 1.29 26.67 -4.16
N ILE A 536 1.76 27.92 -4.23
CA ILE A 536 0.95 29.10 -4.58
C ILE A 536 1.41 29.78 -5.88
N GLU A 537 2.32 29.15 -6.62
CA GLU A 537 2.91 29.71 -7.85
C GLU A 537 2.11 29.40 -9.15
N SER A 538 1.13 28.45 -9.09
CA SER A 538 0.37 28.09 -10.28
C SER A 538 -0.46 29.26 -10.82
N PRO A 539 -0.66 29.38 -12.17
CA PRO A 539 -1.46 30.46 -12.74
C PRO A 539 -2.87 30.57 -12.14
N ALA A 540 -3.52 29.43 -11.92
CA ALA A 540 -4.85 29.37 -11.32
C ALA A 540 -4.84 29.89 -9.88
N MET A 541 -3.87 29.49 -9.06
CA MET A 541 -3.75 29.96 -7.68
C MET A 541 -3.45 31.46 -7.61
N ARG A 542 -2.52 31.93 -8.43
CA ARG A 542 -2.17 33.35 -8.51
C ARG A 542 -3.37 34.23 -8.89
N MET A 543 -4.15 33.81 -9.90
CA MET A 543 -5.39 34.47 -10.29
C MET A 543 -6.41 34.47 -9.13
N LEU A 544 -6.54 33.37 -8.40
CA LEU A 544 -7.46 33.24 -7.28
C LEU A 544 -7.06 34.16 -6.12
N LEU A 545 -5.78 34.21 -5.74
CA LEU A 545 -5.26 35.12 -4.71
C LEU A 545 -5.58 36.58 -5.05
N THR A 546 -5.41 36.98 -6.31
CA THR A 546 -5.76 38.32 -6.78
C THR A 546 -7.27 38.59 -6.72
N LYS A 547 -8.12 37.64 -7.13
CA LYS A 547 -9.59 37.78 -7.04
C LYS A 547 -10.10 37.89 -5.63
N LEU A 548 -9.48 37.19 -4.68
CA LEU A 548 -9.83 37.18 -3.28
C LEU A 548 -9.16 38.30 -2.46
N GLN A 549 -8.22 39.06 -3.08
CA GLN A 549 -7.40 40.06 -2.37
C GLN A 549 -6.81 39.44 -1.09
N ALA A 550 -6.27 38.24 -1.19
CA ALA A 550 -5.85 37.44 -0.06
C ALA A 550 -4.65 38.06 0.65
N ASP A 551 -4.88 38.64 1.84
CA ASP A 551 -3.87 39.32 2.65
C ASP A 551 -3.76 38.76 4.08
N ASP A 552 -4.49 37.70 4.35
CA ASP A 552 -4.46 36.98 5.61
C ASP A 552 -4.35 35.47 5.44
N TYR A 553 -4.03 34.78 6.52
CA TYR A 553 -3.86 33.36 6.54
C TYR A 553 -5.17 32.56 6.24
N PRO A 554 -6.34 32.93 6.84
CA PRO A 554 -7.60 32.24 6.54
C PRO A 554 -7.98 32.30 5.06
N ARG A 555 -7.84 33.45 4.39
CA ARG A 555 -8.12 33.58 2.95
C ARG A 555 -7.14 32.77 2.09
N LEU A 556 -5.86 32.71 2.49
CA LEU A 556 -4.88 31.86 1.82
C LEU A 556 -5.26 30.37 1.92
N VAL A 557 -5.69 29.93 3.11
CA VAL A 557 -6.18 28.56 3.34
C VAL A 557 -7.44 28.27 2.52
N ALA A 558 -8.41 29.19 2.52
CA ALA A 558 -9.62 29.08 1.71
C ALA A 558 -9.29 28.98 0.22
N ALA A 559 -8.42 29.85 -0.31
CA ALA A 559 -7.97 29.81 -1.70
C ALA A 559 -7.37 28.45 -2.08
N SER A 560 -6.50 27.89 -1.20
CA SER A 560 -5.88 26.60 -1.42
C SER A 560 -6.86 25.41 -1.34
N SER A 561 -7.99 25.59 -0.68
CA SER A 561 -9.02 24.56 -0.52
C SER A 561 -10.01 24.56 -1.68
N ILE A 562 -10.50 25.74 -2.11
CA ILE A 562 -11.50 25.86 -3.18
C ILE A 562 -10.96 25.55 -4.58
N ILE A 563 -9.64 25.64 -4.79
CA ILE A 563 -9.01 25.35 -6.08
C ILE A 563 -8.98 23.85 -6.40
N ARG A 564 -9.27 22.99 -5.42
CA ARG A 564 -9.24 21.52 -5.60
C ARG A 564 -10.32 21.06 -6.58
N PRO A 565 -10.04 20.04 -7.43
CA PRO A 565 -10.94 19.63 -8.51
C PRO A 565 -12.38 19.31 -8.08
N GLY A 566 -12.60 18.73 -6.90
CA GLY A 566 -13.94 18.44 -6.38
C GLY A 566 -14.74 19.73 -6.14
N VAL A 567 -14.19 20.66 -5.36
CA VAL A 567 -14.83 21.93 -5.01
C VAL A 567 -14.97 22.86 -6.23
N SER A 568 -13.97 22.91 -7.09
CA SER A 568 -14.00 23.76 -8.28
C SER A 568 -15.03 23.30 -9.32
N LYS A 569 -15.25 21.99 -9.48
CA LYS A 569 -16.23 21.42 -10.41
C LYS A 569 -17.67 21.51 -9.90
N SER A 570 -17.88 21.55 -8.57
CA SER A 570 -19.23 21.65 -7.97
C SER A 570 -19.86 23.05 -8.04
N GLY A 571 -19.13 24.06 -8.53
CA GLY A 571 -19.57 25.45 -8.54
C GLY A 571 -19.30 26.22 -7.24
N MET A 572 -18.90 25.53 -6.15
CA MET A 572 -18.65 26.16 -4.84
C MET A 572 -17.53 27.22 -4.89
N MET A 573 -16.50 27.02 -5.71
CA MET A 573 -15.44 28.02 -5.93
C MET A 573 -15.99 29.32 -6.49
N GLN A 574 -16.88 29.26 -7.48
CA GLN A 574 -17.49 30.43 -8.10
C GLN A 574 -18.38 31.16 -7.09
N GLU A 575 -19.18 30.41 -6.34
CA GLU A 575 -20.07 30.96 -5.35
C GLU A 575 -19.29 31.65 -4.21
N TYR A 576 -18.20 31.04 -3.72
CA TYR A 576 -17.32 31.65 -2.74
C TYR A 576 -16.75 32.98 -3.22
N ILE A 577 -16.23 33.03 -4.45
CA ILE A 577 -15.69 34.28 -5.04
C ILE A 577 -16.78 35.34 -5.16
N LEU A 578 -17.97 34.98 -5.65
CA LEU A 578 -19.08 35.90 -5.80
C LEU A 578 -19.56 36.47 -4.44
N ARG A 579 -19.69 35.62 -3.43
CA ARG A 579 -20.05 36.09 -2.07
C ARG A 579 -18.94 36.92 -1.45
N HIS A 580 -17.68 36.62 -1.70
CA HIS A 580 -16.55 37.44 -1.25
C HIS A 580 -16.61 38.86 -1.85
N GLN A 581 -16.87 38.98 -3.15
CA GLN A 581 -16.83 40.24 -3.89
C GLN A 581 -18.13 41.05 -3.77
N ASN A 582 -19.29 40.41 -3.55
CA ASN A 582 -20.60 41.05 -3.60
C ASN A 582 -21.34 40.98 -2.26
N LYS A 583 -21.38 42.13 -1.56
CA LYS A 583 -22.07 42.27 -0.27
C LYS A 583 -23.57 41.93 -0.34
N LYS A 584 -24.27 42.30 -1.45
CA LYS A 584 -25.70 41.99 -1.60
C LYS A 584 -25.95 40.48 -1.67
N ARG A 585 -25.07 39.76 -2.39
CA ARG A 585 -25.16 38.29 -2.48
C ARG A 585 -24.91 37.61 -1.14
N ARG A 586 -23.96 38.12 -0.33
CA ARG A 586 -23.73 37.64 1.05
C ARG A 586 -24.97 37.80 1.93
N ILE A 587 -25.57 38.99 1.89
CA ILE A 587 -26.78 39.28 2.67
C ILE A 587 -27.95 38.37 2.22
N ALA A 588 -28.12 38.15 0.92
CA ALA A 588 -29.14 37.25 0.41
C ALA A 588 -28.91 35.81 0.91
N ALA A 589 -27.69 35.31 0.81
CA ALA A 589 -27.34 33.96 1.30
C ALA A 589 -27.55 33.82 2.82
N LYS A 590 -27.21 34.85 3.62
CA LYS A 590 -27.47 34.85 5.07
C LYS A 590 -28.96 34.85 5.40
N LYS A 591 -29.78 35.50 4.59
CA LYS A 591 -31.26 35.48 4.77
C LYS A 591 -31.90 34.17 4.38
N GLU A 592 -31.37 33.50 3.38
CA GLU A 592 -31.91 32.25 2.86
C GLU A 592 -31.76 31.07 3.86
N LEU A 593 -30.56 30.93 4.45
CA LEU A 593 -30.24 29.90 5.43
C LEU A 593 -29.36 30.48 6.55
N PRO A 594 -29.94 31.23 7.50
CA PRO A 594 -29.18 31.96 8.53
C PRO A 594 -28.28 31.05 9.38
N GLU A 595 -28.84 29.93 9.88
CA GLU A 595 -28.15 29.01 10.76
C GLU A 595 -26.96 28.34 10.05
N LEU A 596 -27.13 27.89 8.80
CA LEU A 596 -26.07 27.33 8.02
C LEU A 596 -24.97 28.34 7.68
N TYR A 597 -25.37 29.58 7.41
CA TYR A 597 -24.43 30.68 7.16
C TYR A 597 -23.58 30.99 8.39
N GLU A 598 -24.16 30.99 9.58
CA GLU A 598 -23.45 31.26 10.84
C GLU A 598 -22.42 30.17 11.17
N LEU A 599 -22.74 28.92 10.88
CA LEU A 599 -21.79 27.81 11.04
C LEU A 599 -20.51 27.97 10.18
N MET A 600 -20.64 28.66 9.04
CA MET A 600 -19.56 28.83 8.05
C MET A 600 -19.37 30.32 7.70
N GLU A 601 -19.43 31.22 8.69
CA GLU A 601 -19.36 32.67 8.47
C GLU A 601 -18.07 33.09 7.77
N ASP A 602 -16.92 32.48 8.13
CA ASP A 602 -15.60 32.74 7.55
C ASP A 602 -15.52 32.39 6.04
N THR A 603 -16.39 31.50 5.59
CA THR A 603 -16.49 31.09 4.20
C THR A 603 -17.78 31.54 3.52
N TYR A 604 -18.44 32.53 4.13
CA TYR A 604 -19.70 33.14 3.62
C TYR A 604 -20.83 32.11 3.41
N GLY A 605 -20.91 31.10 4.27
CA GLY A 605 -21.88 30.01 4.16
C GLY A 605 -21.64 29.04 3.01
N VAL A 606 -20.41 28.95 2.49
CA VAL A 606 -20.01 27.98 1.47
C VAL A 606 -19.18 26.89 2.11
N MET A 607 -19.54 25.62 1.91
CA MET A 607 -18.74 24.48 2.37
C MET A 607 -17.43 24.40 1.58
N VAL A 608 -16.33 24.76 2.22
CA VAL A 608 -14.99 24.82 1.65
C VAL A 608 -14.10 23.72 2.21
N TYR A 609 -14.28 23.43 3.50
CA TYR A 609 -13.43 22.51 4.26
C TYR A 609 -14.14 21.18 4.51
N GLN A 610 -13.37 20.16 4.77
CA GLN A 610 -13.92 18.88 5.23
C GLN A 610 -14.58 19.01 6.60
N GLU A 611 -14.08 19.91 7.43
CA GLU A 611 -14.65 20.28 8.72
C GLU A 611 -16.05 20.89 8.59
N ASP A 612 -16.34 21.61 7.50
CA ASP A 612 -17.66 22.18 7.26
C ASP A 612 -18.73 21.08 7.11
N VAL A 613 -18.38 19.96 6.49
CA VAL A 613 -19.27 18.79 6.41
C VAL A 613 -19.57 18.24 7.80
N ILE A 614 -18.56 18.16 8.67
CA ILE A 614 -18.73 17.72 10.06
C ILE A 614 -19.58 18.72 10.85
N LYS A 615 -19.30 20.03 10.70
CA LYS A 615 -20.09 21.10 11.34
C LYS A 615 -21.56 21.02 10.97
N VAL A 616 -21.86 20.94 9.68
CA VAL A 616 -23.24 20.88 9.19
C VAL A 616 -23.93 19.59 9.66
N ALA A 617 -23.27 18.44 9.55
CA ALA A 617 -23.82 17.17 9.99
C ALA A 617 -24.08 17.15 11.51
N HIS A 618 -23.22 17.78 12.30
CA HIS A 618 -23.36 17.83 13.75
C HIS A 618 -24.40 18.86 14.21
N TYR A 619 -24.17 20.15 13.90
CA TYR A 619 -24.99 21.23 14.44
C TYR A 619 -26.34 21.41 13.73
N PHE A 620 -26.42 21.11 12.44
CA PHE A 620 -27.62 21.20 11.65
C PHE A 620 -28.35 19.85 11.49
N GLY A 621 -27.57 18.77 11.31
CA GLY A 621 -28.12 17.43 11.15
C GLY A 621 -28.33 16.64 12.45
N GLY A 622 -27.85 17.14 13.61
CA GLY A 622 -28.01 16.49 14.91
C GLY A 622 -27.17 15.24 15.16
N LEU A 623 -26.20 14.92 14.28
CA LEU A 623 -25.31 13.78 14.44
C LEU A 623 -24.24 14.06 15.50
N THR A 624 -23.73 13.03 16.16
CA THR A 624 -22.50 13.17 16.94
C THR A 624 -21.31 13.49 16.02
N LEU A 625 -20.24 14.10 16.56
CA LEU A 625 -19.05 14.42 15.75
C LEU A 625 -18.41 13.18 15.11
N ALA A 626 -18.48 12.03 15.78
CA ALA A 626 -17.98 10.77 15.28
C ALA A 626 -18.83 10.21 14.12
N GLU A 627 -20.15 10.28 14.20
CA GLU A 627 -21.07 9.93 13.12
C GLU A 627 -20.93 10.88 11.93
N ALA A 628 -20.77 12.18 12.20
CA ALA A 628 -20.52 13.19 11.18
C ALA A 628 -19.23 12.92 10.39
N ASP A 629 -18.16 12.45 11.07
CA ASP A 629 -16.94 12.01 10.36
C ASP A 629 -17.16 10.75 9.54
N LYS A 630 -17.96 9.81 10.03
CA LYS A 630 -18.33 8.60 9.27
C LYS A 630 -19.11 8.98 8.00
N LEU A 631 -20.10 9.87 8.12
CA LEU A 631 -20.86 10.40 6.99
C LEU A 631 -19.96 11.09 5.96
N ARG A 632 -18.99 11.89 6.41
CA ARG A 632 -18.03 12.58 5.54
C ARG A 632 -17.19 11.61 4.69
N ARG A 633 -16.93 10.41 5.17
CA ARG A 633 -16.09 9.40 4.46
C ARG A 633 -16.86 8.59 3.43
N GLY A 634 -18.15 8.35 3.63
CA GLY A 634 -19.06 7.67 2.69
C GLY A 634 -19.47 8.57 1.56
#